data_55fba255312c8da59c2a8060aee5b6be
#
_entry.id   55fba255312c8da59c2a8060aee5b6be
#
_cell.length_a   1.000
_cell.length_b   1.000
_cell.length_c   1.000
_cell.angle_alpha   90.00
_cell.angle_beta   90.00
_cell.angle_gamma   90.00
#
_symmetry.space_group_name_H-M   'P 1'
#
loop_
_entity.id
_entity.type
_entity.pdbx_description
1 polymer ?
#
loop_
_entity_poly.entity_id
_entity_poly.type
_entity_poly.pdbx_seq_one_letter_code
_entity_poly.pdbx_strand_id
1 'polypeptide(L)'
;MSRTRIVIGISTAVGVAAALGVMAAPTAGAQAHGHDGRFTVVADHLNNPRGLSPAPGGGLYLAEAGRGGKPCVSGGPEGETCAGLSGSFDLITKGGHVKRIITGLISASGPGGVAAIGPVSVSRGPRGTFYGLFGLNTHVIPPKGAIPDNVRTKALAQLGRLWLVKPGAWVKTVSNVGDQDWAWTKRHSDLGPTDWPDANPNAVLFSHGSRYVADAGANALVRVKWNGNARVLHYLAMPANFEGDSVATCVARGPDGALYVGELLGGFYSPEHARIWRVTAHHATVWAGGLTTVQGCGFGSDGAFYATEFQTDGLTAQNPAGDVVRISQNGERTRLGVGKLFQPSGFAAGPDGSIYVSNCSIAPATGMGPQLCPTGGQVVRLG
;
A
#
# COMPACT_ATOMS: atom_id res chain seq x y z
N MET A 1 12.17 -18.92 -24.86
CA MET A 1 11.85 -19.20 -23.45
C MET A 1 11.06 -18.00 -22.95
N SER A 2 9.76 -18.18 -22.77
CA SER A 2 8.84 -17.12 -22.35
C SER A 2 9.10 -16.79 -20.88
N ARG A 3 9.64 -15.59 -20.59
CA ARG A 3 9.80 -15.09 -19.22
C ARG A 3 8.44 -14.53 -18.77
N THR A 4 7.87 -15.15 -17.78
CA THR A 4 6.60 -14.78 -17.14
C THR A 4 6.71 -13.34 -16.60
N ARG A 5 5.80 -12.47 -17.04
CA ARG A 5 5.68 -11.09 -16.56
C ARG A 5 5.20 -11.11 -15.11
N ILE A 6 6.04 -10.70 -14.18
CA ILE A 6 5.64 -10.42 -12.80
C ILE A 6 5.24 -8.95 -12.76
N VAL A 7 3.97 -8.67 -13.04
CA VAL A 7 3.36 -7.39 -12.65
C VAL A 7 3.11 -7.50 -11.15
N ILE A 8 3.91 -6.81 -10.34
CA ILE A 8 3.74 -6.79 -8.89
C ILE A 8 2.61 -5.83 -8.52
N GLY A 9 1.37 -6.24 -8.80
CA GLY A 9 0.34 -6.04 -7.80
C GLY A 9 0.63 -7.05 -6.71
N ILE A 10 0.58 -6.71 -5.44
CA ILE A 10 0.81 -7.62 -4.32
C ILE A 10 -0.26 -8.73 -4.35
N SER A 11 -0.01 -9.74 -5.11
CA SER A 11 -0.84 -10.95 -5.24
C SER A 11 0.08 -12.11 -5.54
N THR A 12 1.01 -12.39 -4.63
CA THR A 12 1.45 -13.77 -4.55
C THR A 12 0.24 -14.58 -4.12
N ALA A 13 -0.33 -15.35 -5.04
CA ALA A 13 -1.26 -16.40 -4.69
C ALA A 13 -0.54 -17.32 -3.72
N VAL A 14 -0.72 -17.08 -2.43
CA VAL A 14 -0.39 -18.05 -1.40
C VAL A 14 -1.39 -19.16 -1.59
N GLY A 15 -1.00 -20.16 -2.36
CA GLY A 15 -1.68 -21.44 -2.39
C GLY A 15 -1.63 -21.99 -0.96
N VAL A 16 -2.72 -21.84 -0.22
CA VAL A 16 -2.90 -22.49 1.08
C VAL A 16 -3.11 -23.97 0.80
N ALA A 17 -2.01 -24.70 0.58
CA ALA A 17 -2.00 -26.14 0.77
C ALA A 17 -1.99 -26.34 2.30
N ALA A 18 -3.13 -26.78 2.84
CA ALA A 18 -3.22 -27.19 4.23
C ALA A 18 -2.35 -28.45 4.45
N ALA A 19 -1.07 -28.24 4.75
CA ALA A 19 -0.22 -29.28 5.31
C ALA A 19 -0.28 -29.12 6.84
N LEU A 20 -0.93 -30.06 7.49
CA LEU A 20 -0.87 -30.29 8.93
C LEU A 20 0.55 -30.70 9.31
N GLY A 21 1.41 -29.74 9.55
CA GLY A 21 2.75 -29.92 10.09
C GLY A 21 2.77 -29.52 11.56
N VAL A 22 3.12 -30.47 12.43
CA VAL A 22 3.35 -30.29 13.86
C VAL A 22 4.41 -29.20 14.04
N MET A 23 4.03 -28.08 14.64
CA MET A 23 4.97 -26.99 14.98
C MET A 23 5.83 -27.41 16.18
N ALA A 24 7.12 -27.58 15.94
CA ALA A 24 8.13 -27.56 16.99
C ALA A 24 8.30 -26.14 17.54
N ALA A 25 8.28 -25.99 18.85
CA ALA A 25 8.47 -24.71 19.52
C ALA A 25 9.84 -24.10 19.16
N PRO A 26 9.94 -22.82 18.85
CA PRO A 26 11.22 -22.17 18.62
C PRO A 26 11.96 -21.98 19.95
N THR A 27 13.23 -22.36 19.98
CA THR A 27 14.18 -22.11 21.07
C THR A 27 14.38 -20.61 21.26
N ALA A 28 14.29 -20.17 22.50
CA ALA A 28 14.50 -18.79 22.92
C ALA A 28 15.89 -18.28 22.53
N GLY A 29 15.93 -17.25 21.72
CA GLY A 29 17.12 -16.47 21.39
C GLY A 29 16.79 -14.98 21.35
N ALA A 30 17.48 -14.20 22.20
CA ALA A 30 17.51 -12.74 22.30
C ALA A 30 16.19 -12.04 22.68
N GLN A 31 16.06 -11.72 23.96
CA GLN A 31 15.05 -10.80 24.49
C GLN A 31 15.32 -9.38 23.98
N ALA A 32 14.61 -8.98 22.91
CA ALA A 32 14.39 -7.58 22.66
C ALA A 32 13.39 -7.09 23.72
N HIS A 33 13.77 -6.12 24.53
CA HIS A 33 12.84 -5.42 25.42
C HIS A 33 11.80 -4.68 24.57
N GLY A 34 10.71 -5.39 24.24
CA GLY A 34 9.54 -4.80 23.61
C GLY A 34 8.82 -3.95 24.66
N HIS A 35 8.64 -2.67 24.39
CA HIS A 35 7.54 -1.93 24.97
C HIS A 35 6.25 -2.66 24.55
N ASP A 36 5.53 -3.26 25.50
CA ASP A 36 4.20 -3.84 25.32
C ASP A 36 3.20 -2.71 25.03
N GLY A 37 3.33 -2.10 23.86
CA GLY A 37 2.38 -1.13 23.35
C GLY A 37 1.01 -1.81 23.25
N ARG A 38 -0.03 -1.19 23.78
CA ARG A 38 -1.41 -1.69 23.69
C ARG A 38 -1.77 -1.94 22.23
N PHE A 39 -1.96 -3.20 21.85
CA PHE A 39 -2.57 -3.58 20.60
C PHE A 39 -4.10 -3.53 20.74
N THR A 40 -4.77 -2.69 19.98
CA THR A 40 -6.22 -2.55 20.01
C THR A 40 -6.79 -2.58 18.62
N VAL A 41 -7.73 -3.46 18.34
CA VAL A 41 -8.52 -3.43 17.10
C VAL A 41 -9.48 -2.25 17.17
N VAL A 42 -9.36 -1.31 16.26
CA VAL A 42 -10.19 -0.10 16.15
C VAL A 42 -11.38 -0.35 15.24
N ALA A 43 -11.17 -1.07 14.15
CA ALA A 43 -12.19 -1.51 13.21
C ALA A 43 -11.78 -2.84 12.60
N ASP A 44 -12.75 -3.69 12.30
CA ASP A 44 -12.56 -4.99 11.65
C ASP A 44 -13.62 -5.22 10.55
N HIS A 45 -13.67 -6.43 9.99
CA HIS A 45 -14.55 -6.79 8.88
C HIS A 45 -14.39 -5.85 7.67
N LEU A 46 -13.15 -5.38 7.43
CA LEU A 46 -12.79 -4.53 6.31
C LEU A 46 -12.37 -5.39 5.10
N ASN A 47 -12.61 -4.88 3.89
CA ASN A 47 -12.25 -5.58 2.66
C ASN A 47 -10.91 -5.07 2.13
N ASN A 48 -9.81 -5.78 2.41
CA ASN A 48 -8.48 -5.40 1.94
C ASN A 48 -8.14 -3.94 2.29
N PRO A 49 -8.07 -3.57 3.59
CA PRO A 49 -7.76 -2.20 4.01
C PRO A 49 -6.33 -1.82 3.60
N ARG A 50 -6.18 -0.65 3.01
CA ARG A 50 -4.92 -0.14 2.47
C ARG A 50 -4.48 1.13 3.22
N GLY A 51 -4.19 2.20 2.49
CA GLY A 51 -3.70 3.45 3.05
C GLY A 51 -4.65 4.10 4.06
N LEU A 52 -4.05 4.67 5.09
CA LEU A 52 -4.69 5.41 6.18
C LEU A 52 -4.25 6.88 6.16
N SER A 53 -5.10 7.76 6.65
CA SER A 53 -4.73 9.15 6.91
C SER A 53 -5.58 9.74 8.03
N PRO A 54 -5.03 10.59 8.91
CA PRO A 54 -5.81 11.26 9.93
C PRO A 54 -6.95 12.08 9.32
N ALA A 55 -8.16 11.94 9.87
CA ALA A 55 -9.34 12.70 9.48
C ALA A 55 -9.66 13.80 10.51
N PRO A 56 -10.47 14.83 10.15
CA PRO A 56 -10.99 15.78 11.13
C PRO A 56 -11.76 15.09 12.25
N GLY A 57 -11.68 15.64 13.47
CA GLY A 57 -12.39 15.09 14.63
C GLY A 57 -11.74 13.85 15.26
N GLY A 58 -10.49 13.53 14.91
CA GLY A 58 -9.74 12.43 15.51
C GLY A 58 -10.08 11.05 14.94
N GLY A 59 -10.76 11.00 13.78
CA GLY A 59 -10.98 9.78 13.02
C GLY A 59 -9.88 9.51 12.00
N LEU A 60 -10.07 8.49 11.16
CA LEU A 60 -9.16 8.08 10.09
C LEU A 60 -9.90 7.95 8.77
N TYR A 61 -9.37 8.53 7.70
CA TYR A 61 -9.73 8.13 6.34
C TYR A 61 -9.05 6.82 6.02
N LEU A 62 -9.74 5.95 5.28
CA LEU A 62 -9.29 4.63 4.88
C LEU A 62 -9.60 4.40 3.40
N ALA A 63 -8.67 3.76 2.68
CA ALA A 63 -8.93 3.13 1.40
C ALA A 63 -9.17 1.64 1.60
N GLU A 64 -10.31 1.11 1.16
CA GLU A 64 -10.55 -0.32 1.05
C GLU A 64 -10.50 -0.72 -0.42
N ALA A 65 -9.59 -1.64 -0.77
CA ALA A 65 -9.45 -2.13 -2.14
C ALA A 65 -10.63 -2.99 -2.59
N GLY A 66 -11.49 -3.39 -1.66
CA GLY A 66 -12.67 -4.22 -1.93
C GLY A 66 -12.35 -5.71 -1.90
N ARG A 67 -13.18 -6.51 -2.59
CA ARG A 67 -13.07 -7.97 -2.67
C ARG A 67 -13.31 -8.51 -4.09
N GLY A 68 -13.06 -7.68 -5.10
CA GLY A 68 -13.37 -8.03 -6.48
C GLY A 68 -14.87 -8.18 -6.74
N GLY A 69 -15.22 -9.09 -7.62
CA GLY A 69 -16.59 -9.40 -8.03
C GLY A 69 -16.69 -10.72 -8.78
N LYS A 70 -17.67 -10.82 -9.66
CA LYS A 70 -17.87 -11.96 -10.56
C LYS A 70 -18.25 -11.45 -11.97
N PRO A 71 -17.88 -12.17 -13.04
CA PRO A 71 -17.09 -13.40 -13.07
C PRO A 71 -15.61 -13.16 -12.77
N CYS A 72 -14.88 -14.23 -12.45
CA CYS A 72 -13.44 -14.24 -12.48
C CYS A 72 -12.96 -14.63 -13.88
N VAL A 73 -11.85 -14.05 -14.33
CA VAL A 73 -11.22 -14.31 -15.62
C VAL A 73 -9.84 -14.90 -15.42
N SER A 74 -9.52 -15.97 -16.16
CA SER A 74 -8.21 -16.62 -16.15
C SER A 74 -7.24 -15.88 -17.06
N GLY A 75 -5.93 -15.96 -16.76
CA GLY A 75 -4.86 -15.46 -17.64
C GLY A 75 -4.35 -14.07 -17.34
N GLY A 76 -4.68 -13.50 -16.20
CA GLY A 76 -3.92 -12.37 -15.66
C GLY A 76 -2.49 -12.79 -15.29
N PRO A 77 -1.58 -11.83 -15.10
CA PRO A 77 -0.18 -12.13 -14.73
C PRO A 77 -0.05 -12.91 -13.43
N GLU A 78 -1.07 -12.88 -12.59
CA GLU A 78 -1.12 -13.49 -11.26
C GLU A 78 -2.16 -14.63 -11.14
N GLY A 79 -2.68 -15.12 -12.27
CA GLY A 79 -3.68 -16.19 -12.32
C GLY A 79 -5.10 -15.69 -12.52
N GLU A 80 -6.06 -16.24 -11.78
CA GLU A 80 -7.47 -15.88 -11.89
C GLU A 80 -7.76 -14.54 -11.19
N THR A 81 -8.38 -13.61 -11.91
CA THR A 81 -8.73 -12.27 -11.42
C THR A 81 -10.23 -12.05 -11.43
N CYS A 82 -10.79 -11.66 -10.30
CA CYS A 82 -12.20 -11.40 -10.08
C CYS A 82 -12.47 -9.90 -10.01
N ALA A 83 -12.90 -9.28 -11.11
CA ALA A 83 -13.14 -7.85 -11.18
C ALA A 83 -14.58 -7.49 -10.78
N GLY A 84 -14.75 -6.37 -10.04
CA GLY A 84 -16.05 -5.90 -9.57
C GLY A 84 -16.03 -4.47 -9.07
N LEU A 85 -17.07 -4.08 -8.32
CA LEU A 85 -17.29 -2.72 -7.83
C LEU A 85 -17.46 -2.70 -6.30
N SER A 86 -16.56 -3.34 -5.58
CA SER A 86 -16.62 -3.51 -4.13
C SER A 86 -15.64 -2.63 -3.34
N GLY A 87 -14.83 -1.82 -4.01
CA GLY A 87 -13.92 -0.86 -3.36
C GLY A 87 -14.65 0.32 -2.73
N SER A 88 -14.03 0.96 -1.75
CA SER A 88 -14.59 2.14 -1.08
C SER A 88 -13.50 3.09 -0.53
N PHE A 89 -13.91 4.32 -0.27
CA PHE A 89 -13.22 5.24 0.64
C PHE A 89 -14.10 5.47 1.87
N ASP A 90 -13.52 5.39 3.04
CA ASP A 90 -14.25 5.33 4.30
C ASP A 90 -13.70 6.31 5.33
N LEU A 91 -14.51 6.56 6.35
CA LEU A 91 -14.15 7.26 7.58
C LEU A 91 -14.36 6.29 8.75
N ILE A 92 -13.29 5.99 9.46
CA ILE A 92 -13.37 5.39 10.80
C ILE A 92 -13.46 6.53 11.79
N THR A 93 -14.56 6.60 12.53
CA THR A 93 -14.75 7.63 13.55
C THR A 93 -13.84 7.38 14.76
N LYS A 94 -13.68 8.36 15.65
CA LYS A 94 -12.92 8.21 16.90
C LYS A 94 -13.43 7.04 17.77
N GLY A 95 -14.71 6.68 17.66
CA GLY A 95 -15.33 5.53 18.34
C GLY A 95 -15.22 4.20 17.59
N GLY A 96 -14.45 4.11 16.49
CA GLY A 96 -14.26 2.88 15.73
C GLY A 96 -15.36 2.58 14.70
N HIS A 97 -16.44 3.37 14.61
CA HIS A 97 -17.48 3.13 13.61
C HIS A 97 -17.01 3.45 12.21
N VAL A 98 -17.20 2.50 11.29
CA VAL A 98 -16.87 2.65 9.87
C VAL A 98 -18.03 3.28 9.12
N LYS A 99 -17.81 4.47 8.56
CA LYS A 99 -18.76 5.18 7.71
C LYS A 99 -18.26 5.16 6.27
N ARG A 100 -18.99 4.51 5.37
CA ARG A 100 -18.70 4.51 3.95
C ARG A 100 -18.92 5.90 3.36
N ILE A 101 -17.88 6.53 2.79
CA ILE A 101 -17.97 7.85 2.15
C ILE A 101 -18.31 7.68 0.67
N ILE A 102 -17.61 6.79 -0.03
CA ILE A 102 -17.84 6.44 -1.42
C ILE A 102 -17.73 4.93 -1.56
N THR A 103 -18.71 4.32 -2.22
CA THR A 103 -18.78 2.88 -2.51
C THR A 103 -18.93 2.64 -4.02
N GLY A 104 -18.92 1.39 -4.43
CA GLY A 104 -19.07 1.04 -5.84
C GLY A 104 -17.84 1.40 -6.67
N LEU A 105 -16.67 1.41 -6.03
CA LEU A 105 -15.39 1.67 -6.68
C LEU A 105 -14.82 0.39 -7.27
N ILE A 106 -14.00 0.54 -8.32
CA ILE A 106 -13.33 -0.58 -8.97
C ILE A 106 -12.53 -1.41 -7.95
N SER A 107 -12.62 -2.72 -8.11
CA SER A 107 -11.90 -3.69 -7.30
C SER A 107 -11.58 -4.91 -8.14
N ALA A 108 -10.37 -5.40 -8.09
CA ALA A 108 -9.96 -6.65 -8.70
C ALA A 108 -9.21 -7.48 -7.65
N SER A 109 -9.58 -8.74 -7.47
CA SER A 109 -9.00 -9.60 -6.43
C SER A 109 -8.71 -10.99 -6.98
N GLY A 110 -7.93 -11.77 -6.25
CA GLY A 110 -7.91 -13.21 -6.43
C GLY A 110 -9.25 -13.87 -6.03
N PRO A 111 -9.43 -15.15 -6.30
CA PRO A 111 -10.58 -15.93 -5.84
C PRO A 111 -10.79 -15.78 -4.34
N GLY A 112 -12.04 -15.69 -3.91
CA GLY A 112 -12.38 -15.49 -2.49
C GLY A 112 -12.23 -14.04 -1.99
N GLY A 113 -11.78 -13.11 -2.83
CA GLY A 113 -11.67 -11.70 -2.47
C GLY A 113 -10.34 -11.31 -1.84
N VAL A 114 -9.34 -12.19 -1.89
CA VAL A 114 -8.01 -11.98 -1.30
C VAL A 114 -7.16 -11.07 -2.20
N ALA A 115 -6.28 -10.29 -1.60
CA ALA A 115 -5.27 -9.47 -2.27
C ALA A 115 -5.86 -8.50 -3.32
N ALA A 116 -6.96 -7.83 -2.98
CA ALA A 116 -7.63 -6.94 -3.90
C ALA A 116 -6.82 -5.68 -4.22
N ILE A 117 -6.97 -5.21 -5.45
CA ILE A 117 -6.46 -3.95 -5.98
C ILE A 117 -7.64 -3.05 -6.33
N GLY A 118 -7.54 -1.75 -6.03
CA GLY A 118 -8.61 -0.77 -6.26
C GLY A 118 -8.22 0.57 -5.65
N PRO A 119 -9.01 1.15 -4.75
CA PRO A 119 -8.55 2.22 -3.87
C PRO A 119 -7.35 1.76 -3.03
N VAL A 120 -6.21 2.46 -3.13
CA VAL A 120 -4.96 2.02 -2.47
C VAL A 120 -4.49 2.99 -1.39
N SER A 121 -4.78 4.27 -1.51
CA SER A 121 -4.25 5.26 -0.56
C SER A 121 -5.18 6.44 -0.38
N VAL A 122 -5.09 7.06 0.78
CA VAL A 122 -5.77 8.31 1.13
C VAL A 122 -4.79 9.28 1.78
N SER A 123 -5.01 10.58 1.57
CA SER A 123 -4.27 11.63 2.27
C SER A 123 -5.19 12.79 2.60
N ARG A 124 -5.17 13.24 3.86
CA ARG A 124 -5.94 14.42 4.27
C ARG A 124 -5.62 15.62 3.39
N GLY A 125 -6.65 16.22 2.82
CA GLY A 125 -6.59 17.43 2.04
C GLY A 125 -6.98 18.69 2.83
N PRO A 126 -7.00 19.86 2.18
CA PRO A 126 -7.41 21.11 2.82
C PRO A 126 -8.93 21.16 3.03
N ARG A 127 -9.38 21.96 4.01
CA ARG A 127 -10.80 22.31 4.21
C ARG A 127 -11.75 21.11 4.33
N GLY A 128 -11.29 20.02 5.00
CA GLY A 128 -12.09 18.82 5.21
C GLY A 128 -12.31 17.98 3.95
N THR A 129 -11.42 18.09 2.99
CA THR A 129 -11.32 17.16 1.86
C THR A 129 -10.27 16.08 2.14
N PHE A 130 -10.23 15.07 1.29
CA PHE A 130 -9.09 14.15 1.21
C PHE A 130 -8.76 13.83 -0.25
N TYR A 131 -7.53 13.41 -0.49
CA TYR A 131 -7.12 12.82 -1.75
C TYR A 131 -7.28 11.32 -1.66
N GLY A 132 -7.90 10.69 -2.65
CA GLY A 132 -8.02 9.24 -2.82
C GLY A 132 -7.29 8.80 -4.08
N LEU A 133 -6.47 7.76 -3.95
CA LEU A 133 -5.65 7.21 -5.03
C LEU A 133 -6.11 5.81 -5.38
N PHE A 134 -6.14 5.51 -6.68
CA PHE A 134 -6.34 4.18 -7.22
C PHE A 134 -5.01 3.65 -7.78
N GLY A 135 -4.73 2.39 -7.52
CA GLY A 135 -3.56 1.70 -8.07
C GLY A 135 -3.70 1.37 -9.55
N LEU A 136 -2.63 0.84 -10.11
CA LEU A 136 -2.50 0.41 -11.50
C LEU A 136 -2.65 1.57 -12.51
N ASN A 137 -2.91 1.20 -13.77
CA ASN A 137 -3.11 2.09 -14.90
C ASN A 137 -4.15 1.51 -15.86
N THR A 138 -4.56 2.25 -16.90
CA THR A 138 -5.62 1.76 -17.79
C THR A 138 -5.15 0.72 -18.81
N HIS A 139 -3.83 0.53 -18.98
CA HIS A 139 -3.27 -0.45 -19.93
C HIS A 139 -3.40 -1.91 -19.46
N VAL A 140 -3.65 -2.12 -18.16
CA VAL A 140 -3.89 -3.47 -17.61
C VAL A 140 -5.35 -3.93 -17.78
N ILE A 141 -6.25 -3.04 -18.23
CA ILE A 141 -7.68 -3.35 -18.35
C ILE A 141 -7.90 -4.36 -19.49
N PRO A 142 -8.55 -5.49 -19.24
CA PRO A 142 -8.81 -6.49 -20.25
C PRO A 142 -9.62 -5.94 -21.44
N PRO A 143 -9.55 -6.57 -22.62
CA PRO A 143 -10.32 -6.15 -23.77
C PRO A 143 -11.84 -6.17 -23.50
N LYS A 144 -12.61 -5.47 -24.35
CA LYS A 144 -14.07 -5.44 -24.25
C LYS A 144 -14.64 -6.86 -24.33
N GLY A 145 -15.61 -7.16 -23.46
CA GLY A 145 -16.25 -8.46 -23.34
C GLY A 145 -15.59 -9.43 -22.38
N ALA A 146 -14.34 -9.19 -21.92
CA ALA A 146 -13.66 -10.06 -20.95
C ALA A 146 -14.17 -9.87 -19.51
N ILE A 147 -14.64 -8.68 -19.18
CA ILE A 147 -15.29 -8.34 -17.90
C ILE A 147 -16.57 -7.56 -18.16
N PRO A 148 -17.55 -7.48 -17.22
CA PRO A 148 -18.79 -6.74 -17.40
C PRO A 148 -18.54 -5.28 -17.82
N ASP A 149 -19.33 -4.76 -18.77
CA ASP A 149 -19.12 -3.42 -19.35
C ASP A 149 -19.18 -2.30 -18.30
N ASN A 150 -20.03 -2.41 -17.30
CA ASN A 150 -20.10 -1.44 -16.20
C ASN A 150 -18.84 -1.45 -15.34
N VAL A 151 -18.24 -2.63 -15.09
CA VAL A 151 -16.97 -2.78 -14.36
C VAL A 151 -15.83 -2.19 -15.20
N ARG A 152 -15.78 -2.53 -16.50
CA ARG A 152 -14.78 -2.00 -17.42
C ARG A 152 -14.84 -0.47 -17.53
N THR A 153 -16.04 0.10 -17.62
CA THR A 153 -16.25 1.56 -17.65
C THR A 153 -15.71 2.22 -16.38
N LYS A 154 -15.95 1.62 -15.20
CA LYS A 154 -15.42 2.11 -13.93
C LYS A 154 -13.90 1.95 -13.86
N ALA A 155 -13.34 0.84 -14.34
CA ALA A 155 -11.88 0.64 -14.40
C ALA A 155 -11.21 1.74 -15.24
N LEU A 156 -11.70 2.04 -16.43
CA LEU A 156 -11.21 3.13 -17.29
C LEU A 156 -11.28 4.51 -16.62
N ALA A 157 -12.27 4.74 -15.77
CA ALA A 157 -12.49 6.02 -15.10
C ALA A 157 -11.72 6.16 -13.78
N GLN A 158 -11.22 5.06 -13.21
CA GLN A 158 -10.69 5.06 -11.84
C GLN A 158 -9.26 4.59 -11.72
N LEU A 159 -8.82 3.53 -12.45
CA LEU A 159 -7.46 3.02 -12.31
C LEU A 159 -6.42 4.10 -12.60
N GLY A 160 -5.41 4.18 -11.74
CA GLY A 160 -4.34 5.16 -11.79
C GLY A 160 -4.77 6.62 -11.49
N ARG A 161 -6.02 6.85 -11.11
CA ARG A 161 -6.54 8.22 -10.85
C ARG A 161 -6.23 8.68 -9.44
N LEU A 162 -5.93 9.97 -9.34
CA LEU A 162 -5.94 10.74 -8.11
C LEU A 162 -7.20 11.58 -8.05
N TRP A 163 -8.00 11.38 -7.03
CA TRP A 163 -9.21 12.13 -6.78
C TRP A 163 -9.04 13.12 -5.61
N LEU A 164 -9.74 14.25 -5.67
CA LEU A 164 -10.01 15.12 -4.51
C LEU A 164 -11.48 14.93 -4.14
N VAL A 165 -11.73 14.57 -2.89
CA VAL A 165 -13.05 14.23 -2.38
C VAL A 165 -13.43 15.19 -1.25
N LYS A 166 -14.62 15.76 -1.35
CA LYS A 166 -15.32 16.45 -0.26
C LYS A 166 -16.42 15.53 0.24
N PRO A 167 -16.29 14.90 1.42
CA PRO A 167 -17.29 13.97 1.93
C PRO A 167 -18.70 14.58 1.96
N GLY A 168 -19.67 13.83 1.41
CA GLY A 168 -21.06 14.26 1.33
C GLY A 168 -21.37 15.36 0.32
N ALA A 169 -20.41 15.82 -0.50
CA ALA A 169 -20.61 16.94 -1.41
C ALA A 169 -20.20 16.62 -2.86
N TRP A 170 -18.91 16.37 -3.14
CA TRP A 170 -18.44 16.19 -4.52
C TRP A 170 -17.13 15.39 -4.58
N VAL A 171 -16.87 14.86 -5.77
CA VAL A 171 -15.62 14.20 -6.17
C VAL A 171 -15.09 14.86 -7.44
N LYS A 172 -13.78 15.11 -7.47
CA LYS A 172 -13.11 15.68 -8.65
C LYS A 172 -11.87 14.84 -8.98
N THR A 173 -11.74 14.41 -10.23
CA THR A 173 -10.49 13.85 -10.74
C THR A 173 -9.44 14.95 -10.82
N VAL A 174 -8.30 14.72 -10.19
CA VAL A 174 -7.16 15.64 -10.15
C VAL A 174 -6.14 15.29 -11.22
N SER A 175 -5.86 13.99 -11.39
CA SER A 175 -4.84 13.50 -12.32
C SER A 175 -5.15 12.06 -12.73
N ASN A 176 -4.63 11.67 -13.87
CA ASN A 176 -4.40 10.29 -14.25
C ASN A 176 -2.91 9.98 -14.08
N VAL A 177 -2.51 9.67 -12.87
CA VAL A 177 -1.10 9.42 -12.53
C VAL A 177 -0.61 8.16 -13.23
N GLY A 178 -1.37 7.06 -13.14
CA GLY A 178 -0.98 5.77 -13.68
C GLY A 178 -0.65 5.81 -15.18
N ASP A 179 -1.52 6.38 -16.02
CA ASP A 179 -1.25 6.44 -17.46
C ASP A 179 -0.12 7.43 -17.81
N GLN A 180 0.07 8.48 -17.02
CA GLN A 180 1.18 9.42 -17.22
C GLN A 180 2.52 8.79 -16.85
N ASP A 181 2.57 8.03 -15.75
CA ASP A 181 3.78 7.34 -15.30
C ASP A 181 4.08 6.14 -16.21
N TRP A 182 3.07 5.40 -16.68
CA TRP A 182 3.23 4.38 -17.72
C TRP A 182 3.86 4.95 -19.00
N ALA A 183 3.40 6.12 -19.43
CA ALA A 183 3.98 6.80 -20.59
C ALA A 183 5.41 7.31 -20.30
N TRP A 184 5.73 7.63 -19.06
CA TRP A 184 7.10 7.99 -18.66
C TRP A 184 8.01 6.76 -18.69
N THR A 185 7.64 5.63 -18.07
CA THR A 185 8.43 4.39 -18.09
C THR A 185 8.66 3.87 -19.50
N LYS A 186 7.63 3.99 -20.38
CA LYS A 186 7.78 3.65 -21.81
C LYS A 186 8.89 4.45 -22.50
N ARG A 187 9.07 5.72 -22.15
CA ARG A 187 10.12 6.58 -22.74
C ARG A 187 11.51 6.39 -22.10
N HIS A 188 11.57 5.77 -20.94
CA HIS A 188 12.78 5.58 -20.15
C HIS A 188 13.02 4.08 -19.86
N SER A 189 12.69 3.23 -20.82
CA SER A 189 12.84 1.77 -20.70
C SER A 189 14.27 1.31 -20.50
N ASP A 190 15.24 2.17 -20.74
CA ASP A 190 16.66 1.97 -20.48
C ASP A 190 17.05 2.11 -18.99
N LEU A 191 16.21 2.76 -18.18
CA LEU A 191 16.47 2.97 -16.73
C LEU A 191 15.94 1.85 -15.84
N GLY A 192 14.89 1.19 -16.29
CA GLY A 192 14.09 0.29 -15.45
C GLY A 192 14.25 -1.17 -15.82
N PRO A 193 13.44 -2.01 -15.18
CA PRO A 193 13.42 -3.43 -15.44
C PRO A 193 12.93 -3.78 -16.85
N THR A 194 13.19 -5.01 -17.27
CA THR A 194 12.90 -5.47 -18.64
C THR A 194 11.42 -5.61 -18.96
N ASP A 195 10.54 -5.54 -17.95
CA ASP A 195 9.08 -5.60 -18.07
C ASP A 195 8.41 -4.23 -18.20
N TRP A 196 9.19 -3.13 -18.19
CA TRP A 196 8.65 -1.81 -18.52
C TRP A 196 8.15 -1.75 -19.97
N PRO A 197 7.06 -0.98 -20.26
CA PRO A 197 6.46 0.04 -19.41
C PRO A 197 5.51 -0.50 -18.36
N ASP A 198 5.58 0.06 -17.15
CA ASP A 198 4.65 -0.19 -16.04
C ASP A 198 4.36 1.11 -15.25
N ALA A 199 3.27 1.12 -14.51
CA ALA A 199 2.92 2.11 -13.49
C ALA A 199 1.89 1.53 -12.52
N ASN A 200 2.13 1.74 -11.24
CA ASN A 200 1.22 1.33 -10.17
C ASN A 200 1.28 2.34 -9.01
N PRO A 201 0.60 3.50 -9.13
CA PRO A 201 0.52 4.45 -8.04
C PRO A 201 0.04 3.79 -6.75
N ASN A 202 0.83 3.84 -5.68
CA ASN A 202 0.58 3.08 -4.45
C ASN A 202 0.26 3.98 -3.24
N ALA A 203 0.96 5.08 -3.07
CA ALA A 203 0.70 5.98 -1.95
C ALA A 203 0.60 7.44 -2.39
N VAL A 204 -0.29 8.21 -1.73
CA VAL A 204 -0.43 9.64 -1.94
C VAL A 204 -0.17 10.41 -0.66
N LEU A 205 0.56 11.53 -0.78
CA LEU A 205 0.78 12.51 0.29
C LEU A 205 0.39 13.90 -0.20
N PHE A 206 -0.54 14.56 0.49
CA PHE A 206 -0.73 16.01 0.38
C PHE A 206 -0.01 16.72 1.51
N SER A 207 0.94 17.55 1.15
CA SER A 207 1.75 18.29 2.12
C SER A 207 2.18 19.64 1.56
N HIS A 208 2.03 20.71 2.36
CA HIS A 208 2.43 22.09 2.01
C HIS A 208 1.92 22.52 0.62
N GLY A 209 0.63 22.22 0.32
CA GLY A 209 0.00 22.59 -0.94
C GLY A 209 0.41 21.74 -2.15
N SER A 210 1.29 20.76 -1.99
CA SER A 210 1.74 19.86 -3.05
C SER A 210 1.21 18.44 -2.86
N ARG A 211 1.09 17.69 -3.95
CA ARG A 211 0.67 16.29 -3.98
C ARG A 211 1.82 15.46 -4.51
N TYR A 212 2.18 14.45 -3.74
CA TYR A 212 3.23 13.50 -4.07
C TYR A 212 2.64 12.10 -4.14
N VAL A 213 3.13 11.29 -5.06
CA VAL A 213 2.73 9.90 -5.24
C VAL A 213 3.98 9.04 -5.27
N ALA A 214 4.01 7.98 -4.47
CA ALA A 214 4.95 6.89 -4.66
C ALA A 214 4.33 5.92 -5.66
N ASP A 215 5.01 5.71 -6.78
CA ASP A 215 4.57 4.80 -7.84
C ASP A 215 5.45 3.56 -7.85
N ALA A 216 4.83 2.43 -7.51
CA ALA A 216 5.50 1.14 -7.34
C ALA A 216 5.95 0.54 -8.70
N GLY A 217 5.15 0.67 -9.75
CA GLY A 217 5.50 0.17 -11.08
C GLY A 217 6.53 1.05 -11.79
N ALA A 218 6.50 2.37 -11.55
CA ALA A 218 7.47 3.29 -12.11
C ALA A 218 8.76 3.40 -11.26
N ASN A 219 8.83 2.75 -10.09
CA ASN A 219 9.95 2.86 -9.15
C ASN A 219 10.30 4.33 -8.84
N ALA A 220 9.30 5.15 -8.58
CA ALA A 220 9.50 6.59 -8.60
C ALA A 220 8.69 7.35 -7.53
N LEU A 221 9.25 8.50 -7.14
CA LEU A 221 8.51 9.56 -6.47
C LEU A 221 8.03 10.57 -7.52
N VAL A 222 6.73 10.81 -7.54
CA VAL A 222 6.03 11.64 -8.52
C VAL A 222 5.41 12.86 -7.83
N ARG A 223 5.46 14.03 -8.47
CA ARG A 223 4.74 15.24 -8.06
C ARG A 223 3.59 15.52 -9.01
N VAL A 224 2.37 15.67 -8.48
CA VAL A 224 1.21 16.06 -9.27
C VAL A 224 1.01 17.57 -9.17
N LYS A 225 1.14 18.26 -10.29
CA LYS A 225 0.96 19.71 -10.42
C LYS A 225 -0.52 20.11 -10.30
N TRP A 226 -0.81 21.41 -10.11
CA TRP A 226 -2.18 21.92 -9.98
C TRP A 226 -3.03 21.70 -11.23
N ASN A 227 -2.41 21.68 -12.40
CA ASN A 227 -3.07 21.38 -13.69
C ASN A 227 -3.30 19.88 -13.94
N GLY A 228 -2.97 19.01 -12.99
CA GLY A 228 -3.13 17.56 -13.10
C GLY A 228 -1.96 16.82 -13.76
N ASN A 229 -0.92 17.52 -14.22
CA ASN A 229 0.26 16.86 -14.79
C ASN A 229 1.07 16.18 -13.68
N ALA A 230 1.29 14.88 -13.83
CA ALA A 230 2.24 14.11 -13.04
C ALA A 230 3.65 14.28 -13.61
N ARG A 231 4.62 14.47 -12.73
CA ARG A 231 6.04 14.55 -13.09
C ARG A 231 6.85 13.71 -12.12
N VAL A 232 7.59 12.76 -12.65
CA VAL A 232 8.61 12.04 -11.88
C VAL A 232 9.63 13.05 -11.35
N LEU A 233 9.79 13.09 -10.03
CA LEU A 233 10.81 13.88 -9.33
C LEU A 233 12.12 13.13 -9.25
N HIS A 234 12.05 11.87 -8.82
CA HIS A 234 13.19 10.98 -8.70
C HIS A 234 12.78 9.55 -9.04
N TYR A 235 13.58 8.92 -9.88
CA TYR A 235 13.63 7.49 -10.06
C TYR A 235 14.49 6.90 -8.94
N LEU A 236 14.01 5.83 -8.31
CA LEU A 236 14.65 5.18 -7.17
C LEU A 236 15.36 3.91 -7.67
N ALA A 237 16.58 4.07 -8.13
CA ALA A 237 17.34 2.99 -8.75
C ALA A 237 17.77 1.92 -7.74
N MET A 238 17.70 0.66 -8.15
CA MET A 238 18.35 -0.43 -7.45
C MET A 238 19.86 -0.42 -7.70
N PRO A 239 20.69 -0.96 -6.77
CA PRO A 239 22.10 -1.18 -7.04
C PRO A 239 22.28 -2.08 -8.28
N ALA A 240 23.32 -1.84 -9.06
CA ALA A 240 23.55 -2.52 -10.32
C ALA A 240 23.71 -4.07 -10.22
N ASN A 241 24.02 -4.56 -9.03
CA ASN A 241 24.18 -5.99 -8.72
C ASN A 241 22.96 -6.62 -8.07
N PHE A 242 21.82 -5.89 -7.97
CA PHE A 242 20.59 -6.40 -7.40
C PHE A 242 19.57 -6.68 -8.51
N GLU A 243 19.11 -7.93 -8.59
CA GLU A 243 18.06 -8.33 -9.53
C GLU A 243 16.68 -8.02 -8.95
N GLY A 244 16.05 -6.95 -9.41
CA GLY A 244 14.71 -6.56 -9.01
C GLY A 244 14.48 -5.05 -9.07
N ASP A 245 13.36 -4.64 -8.53
CA ASP A 245 12.83 -3.28 -8.55
C ASP A 245 12.79 -2.67 -7.15
N SER A 246 12.83 -1.34 -7.08
CA SER A 246 12.69 -0.65 -5.81
C SER A 246 11.25 -0.74 -5.27
N VAL A 247 10.26 -0.69 -6.13
CA VAL A 247 8.83 -0.76 -5.78
C VAL A 247 8.45 0.24 -4.68
N ALA A 248 8.39 1.52 -5.06
CA ALA A 248 8.06 2.61 -4.13
C ALA A 248 6.61 2.51 -3.62
N THR A 249 6.42 2.30 -2.33
CA THR A 249 5.12 1.94 -1.73
C THR A 249 4.55 2.97 -0.78
N CYS A 250 5.38 3.80 -0.17
CA CYS A 250 4.91 4.83 0.75
C CYS A 250 5.68 6.14 0.60
N VAL A 251 5.06 7.24 1.00
CA VAL A 251 5.69 8.56 1.03
C VAL A 251 5.24 9.36 2.25
N ALA A 252 6.20 9.94 2.97
CA ALA A 252 5.98 10.77 4.14
C ALA A 252 6.78 12.07 4.08
N ARG A 253 6.34 13.10 4.84
CA ARG A 253 7.12 14.33 5.03
C ARG A 253 7.84 14.26 6.37
N GLY A 254 9.15 14.42 6.34
CA GLY A 254 9.96 14.50 7.55
C GLY A 254 9.92 15.85 8.25
N PRO A 255 10.31 15.88 9.52
CA PRO A 255 10.43 17.14 10.30
C PRO A 255 11.46 18.10 9.72
N ASP A 256 12.43 17.59 8.98
CA ASP A 256 13.44 18.35 8.23
C ASP A 256 12.91 18.92 6.88
N GLY A 257 11.65 18.69 6.56
CA GLY A 257 11.01 19.13 5.33
C GLY A 257 11.32 18.30 4.08
N ALA A 258 12.16 17.26 4.17
CA ALA A 258 12.38 16.30 3.09
C ALA A 258 11.21 15.32 2.95
N LEU A 259 11.13 14.65 1.80
CA LEU A 259 10.23 13.51 1.60
C LEU A 259 10.97 12.21 1.88
N TYR A 260 10.28 11.26 2.47
CA TYR A 260 10.79 9.93 2.75
C TYR A 260 9.94 8.90 2.02
N VAL A 261 10.59 8.01 1.27
CA VAL A 261 9.94 7.02 0.40
C VAL A 261 10.45 5.63 0.78
N GLY A 262 9.54 4.71 1.06
CA GLY A 262 9.86 3.32 1.38
C GLY A 262 9.71 2.41 0.18
N GLU A 263 10.48 1.31 0.19
CA GLU A 263 10.53 0.28 -0.84
C GLU A 263 9.94 -1.04 -0.35
N LEU A 264 9.12 -1.67 -1.18
CA LEU A 264 8.69 -3.06 -0.97
C LEU A 264 9.74 -4.05 -1.46
N LEU A 265 10.43 -3.70 -2.53
CA LEU A 265 11.29 -4.49 -3.40
C LEU A 265 10.54 -5.45 -4.33
N GLY A 266 11.02 -5.54 -5.58
CA GLY A 266 10.61 -6.49 -6.59
C GLY A 266 11.73 -7.51 -6.90
N GLY A 267 11.38 -8.66 -7.49
CA GLY A 267 12.34 -9.70 -7.85
C GLY A 267 12.56 -10.74 -6.77
N PHE A 268 13.79 -11.28 -6.64
CA PHE A 268 14.14 -12.23 -5.58
C PHE A 268 14.43 -11.47 -4.29
N TYR A 269 13.52 -11.61 -3.34
CA TYR A 269 13.56 -10.87 -2.09
C TYR A 269 14.47 -11.55 -1.07
N SER A 270 15.54 -10.89 -0.73
CA SER A 270 16.24 -11.19 0.52
C SER A 270 15.69 -10.28 1.61
N PRO A 271 15.39 -10.78 2.79
CA PRO A 271 15.10 -9.93 3.95
C PRO A 271 16.19 -8.87 4.17
N GLU A 272 15.84 -7.75 4.79
CA GLU A 272 16.76 -6.66 5.16
C GLU A 272 17.38 -5.86 3.99
N HIS A 273 16.83 -5.95 2.78
CA HIS A 273 17.32 -5.19 1.63
C HIS A 273 16.49 -3.94 1.30
N ALA A 274 15.27 -3.83 1.85
CA ALA A 274 14.43 -2.66 1.63
C ALA A 274 15.02 -1.41 2.27
N ARG A 275 14.84 -0.27 1.58
CA ARG A 275 15.45 1.01 1.95
C ARG A 275 14.37 2.07 2.13
N ILE A 276 14.73 3.08 2.90
CA ILE A 276 14.02 4.34 2.97
C ILE A 276 14.89 5.40 2.30
N TRP A 277 14.34 6.04 1.30
CA TRP A 277 14.97 7.16 0.61
C TRP A 277 14.59 8.48 1.25
N ARG A 278 15.56 9.36 1.45
CA ARG A 278 15.35 10.77 1.77
C ARG A 278 15.48 11.57 0.49
N VAL A 279 14.39 12.26 0.12
CA VAL A 279 14.27 12.96 -1.16
C VAL A 279 14.06 14.44 -0.92
N THR A 280 14.91 15.25 -1.53
CA THR A 280 14.82 16.71 -1.61
C THR A 280 14.50 17.14 -3.04
N ALA A 281 14.51 18.45 -3.32
CA ALA A 281 14.28 18.95 -4.68
C ALA A 281 15.37 18.50 -5.68
N HIS A 282 16.59 18.22 -5.20
CA HIS A 282 17.77 17.98 -6.04
C HIS A 282 18.39 16.61 -5.87
N HIS A 283 18.15 15.94 -4.76
CA HIS A 283 18.81 14.68 -4.41
C HIS A 283 17.86 13.66 -3.82
N ALA A 284 18.05 12.41 -4.19
CA ALA A 284 17.49 11.23 -3.52
C ALA A 284 18.65 10.39 -2.99
N THR A 285 18.68 10.14 -1.69
CA THR A 285 19.72 9.36 -1.02
C THR A 285 19.09 8.31 -0.12
N VAL A 286 19.72 7.16 0.02
CA VAL A 286 19.30 6.16 0.99
C VAL A 286 19.53 6.73 2.39
N TRP A 287 18.46 6.85 3.17
CA TRP A 287 18.50 7.35 4.54
C TRP A 287 18.61 6.19 5.56
N ALA A 288 17.88 5.11 5.32
CA ALA A 288 17.96 3.89 6.13
C ALA A 288 17.80 2.66 5.22
N GLY A 289 18.48 1.58 5.56
CA GLY A 289 18.37 0.26 4.94
C GLY A 289 18.12 -0.81 6.00
N GLY A 290 18.25 -2.08 5.65
CA GLY A 290 18.04 -3.19 6.59
C GLY A 290 16.59 -3.32 7.05
N LEU A 291 15.64 -3.04 6.15
CA LEU A 291 14.20 -3.26 6.31
C LEU A 291 13.74 -4.35 5.34
N THR A 292 12.54 -4.86 5.57
CA THR A 292 11.97 -5.92 4.73
C THR A 292 10.57 -5.50 4.28
N THR A 293 10.31 -5.51 2.97
CA THR A 293 8.97 -5.33 2.37
C THR A 293 8.18 -4.13 2.95
N VAL A 294 8.75 -2.93 2.95
CA VAL A 294 8.07 -1.75 3.48
C VAL A 294 6.84 -1.43 2.63
N GLN A 295 5.66 -1.36 3.28
CA GLN A 295 4.39 -1.10 2.59
C GLN A 295 3.76 0.24 3.00
N GLY A 296 3.92 0.67 4.22
CA GLY A 296 3.44 1.95 4.72
C GLY A 296 4.50 2.66 5.55
N CYS A 297 4.45 3.98 5.61
CA CYS A 297 5.38 4.74 6.44
C CYS A 297 4.85 6.12 6.83
N GLY A 298 5.48 6.68 7.86
CA GLY A 298 5.19 8.03 8.32
C GLY A 298 6.06 8.46 9.49
N PHE A 299 5.89 9.70 9.92
CA PHE A 299 6.49 10.20 11.14
C PHE A 299 5.46 10.28 12.24
N GLY A 300 5.83 9.82 13.44
CA GLY A 300 5.06 9.99 14.65
C GLY A 300 5.19 11.41 15.23
N SER A 301 4.35 11.71 16.23
CA SER A 301 4.44 12.98 16.97
C SER A 301 5.72 13.11 17.81
N ASP A 302 6.39 11.98 18.07
CA ASP A 302 7.71 11.88 18.71
C ASP A 302 8.87 12.20 17.76
N GLY A 303 8.58 12.50 16.48
CA GLY A 303 9.56 12.77 15.44
C GLY A 303 10.30 11.52 14.93
N ALA A 304 9.99 10.33 15.40
CA ALA A 304 10.52 9.09 14.86
C ALA A 304 9.84 8.71 13.55
N PHE A 305 10.57 8.01 12.69
CA PHE A 305 10.04 7.40 11.48
C PHE A 305 9.49 6.01 11.80
N TYR A 306 8.39 5.66 11.17
CA TYR A 306 7.74 4.35 11.31
C TYR A 306 7.55 3.75 9.92
N ALA A 307 7.92 2.47 9.78
CA ALA A 307 7.73 1.68 8.56
C ALA A 307 6.94 0.42 8.90
N THR A 308 5.87 0.13 8.17
CA THR A 308 5.19 -1.17 8.25
C THR A 308 5.92 -2.16 7.35
N GLU A 309 6.41 -3.25 7.90
CA GLU A 309 6.95 -4.38 7.16
C GLU A 309 5.81 -5.37 6.87
N PHE A 310 5.47 -5.53 5.59
CA PHE A 310 4.35 -6.37 5.16
C PHE A 310 4.56 -7.85 5.48
N GLN A 311 5.78 -8.35 5.28
CA GLN A 311 6.24 -9.69 5.67
C GLN A 311 7.70 -9.60 6.11
N THR A 312 7.98 -9.93 7.36
CA THR A 312 9.32 -9.80 7.95
C THR A 312 10.35 -10.77 7.34
N ASP A 313 9.88 -11.88 6.80
CA ASP A 313 10.73 -12.91 6.19
C ASP A 313 10.82 -12.78 4.65
N GLY A 314 10.24 -11.69 4.09
CA GLY A 314 10.17 -11.44 2.66
C GLY A 314 8.97 -12.10 1.96
N LEU A 315 8.63 -11.61 0.74
CA LEU A 315 7.41 -12.00 0.04
C LEU A 315 7.39 -13.46 -0.44
N THR A 316 8.53 -14.09 -0.59
CA THR A 316 8.66 -15.51 -0.98
C THR A 316 8.52 -16.46 0.20
N ALA A 317 8.60 -15.95 1.42
CA ALA A 317 8.36 -16.75 2.62
C ALA A 317 6.87 -17.05 2.80
N GLN A 318 6.55 -18.24 3.30
CA GLN A 318 5.17 -18.61 3.61
C GLN A 318 4.71 -18.09 5.00
N ASN A 319 5.42 -17.09 5.52
CA ASN A 319 5.12 -16.47 6.80
C ASN A 319 4.43 -15.11 6.58
N PRO A 320 3.14 -14.97 6.91
CA PRO A 320 2.41 -13.71 6.75
C PRO A 320 2.69 -12.70 7.86
N ALA A 321 3.56 -13.00 8.81
CA ALA A 321 3.89 -12.12 9.92
C ALA A 321 4.54 -10.82 9.43
N GLY A 322 4.03 -9.72 9.91
CA GLY A 322 4.58 -8.39 9.71
C GLY A 322 4.74 -7.65 11.03
N ASP A 323 5.31 -6.46 10.97
CA ASP A 323 5.44 -5.60 12.13
C ASP A 323 5.55 -4.11 11.74
N VAL A 324 5.86 -3.26 12.70
CA VAL A 324 6.20 -1.85 12.48
C VAL A 324 7.58 -1.59 13.06
N VAL A 325 8.50 -1.14 12.21
CA VAL A 325 9.82 -0.69 12.65
C VAL A 325 9.75 0.81 12.95
N ARG A 326 9.97 1.19 14.21
CA ARG A 326 10.19 2.58 14.62
C ARG A 326 11.67 2.89 14.56
N ILE A 327 12.05 3.95 13.87
CA ILE A 327 13.42 4.46 13.76
C ILE A 327 13.45 5.84 14.42
N SER A 328 14.10 5.95 15.57
CA SER A 328 14.24 7.20 16.30
C SER A 328 15.20 8.18 15.59
N GLN A 329 15.24 9.42 16.03
CA GLN A 329 16.11 10.45 15.42
C GLN A 329 17.60 10.12 15.52
N ASN A 330 18.01 9.36 16.52
CA ASN A 330 19.39 8.86 16.69
C ASN A 330 19.67 7.55 15.95
N GLY A 331 18.69 7.01 15.19
CA GLY A 331 18.83 5.78 14.41
C GLY A 331 18.52 4.49 15.17
N GLU A 332 18.15 4.57 16.44
CA GLU A 332 17.76 3.39 17.23
C GLU A 332 16.45 2.79 16.68
N ARG A 333 16.38 1.46 16.61
CA ARG A 333 15.25 0.73 16.06
C ARG A 333 14.50 -0.04 17.13
N THR A 334 13.17 0.03 17.08
CA THR A 334 12.27 -0.75 17.93
C THR A 334 11.19 -1.37 17.05
N ARG A 335 10.85 -2.64 17.29
CA ARG A 335 9.77 -3.34 16.56
C ARG A 335 8.50 -3.32 17.41
N LEU A 336 7.37 -3.00 16.77
CA LEU A 336 6.05 -2.92 17.39
C LEU A 336 5.09 -3.90 16.71
N GLY A 337 4.15 -4.46 17.47
CA GLY A 337 3.15 -5.38 16.94
C GLY A 337 3.66 -6.74 16.50
N VAL A 338 4.87 -7.12 16.90
CA VAL A 338 5.48 -8.42 16.60
C VAL A 338 4.55 -9.56 17.06
N GLY A 339 4.30 -10.52 16.17
CA GLY A 339 3.40 -11.65 16.42
C GLY A 339 1.92 -11.31 16.49
N LYS A 340 1.54 -10.04 16.26
CA LYS A 340 0.14 -9.55 16.28
C LYS A 340 -0.30 -8.94 14.93
N LEU A 341 0.65 -8.58 14.08
CA LEU A 341 0.39 -8.02 12.76
C LEU A 341 0.61 -9.07 11.68
N PHE A 342 -0.34 -9.12 10.75
CA PHE A 342 -0.31 -10.00 9.58
C PHE A 342 -0.49 -9.16 8.33
N GLN A 343 0.54 -9.14 7.49
CA GLN A 343 0.55 -8.38 6.24
C GLN A 343 0.02 -6.93 6.42
N PRO A 344 0.62 -6.15 7.36
CA PRO A 344 0.20 -4.77 7.57
C PRO A 344 0.56 -3.89 6.38
N SER A 345 -0.22 -2.83 6.14
CA SER A 345 0.06 -1.90 5.03
C SER A 345 0.01 -0.43 5.46
N GLY A 346 -1.14 0.22 5.40
CA GLY A 346 -1.27 1.65 5.68
C GLY A 346 -0.81 2.05 7.08
N PHE A 347 -0.25 3.25 7.18
CA PHE A 347 0.21 3.87 8.43
C PHE A 347 -0.46 5.23 8.61
N ALA A 348 -0.85 5.56 9.84
CA ALA A 348 -1.23 6.91 10.23
C ALA A 348 -0.83 7.19 11.68
N ALA A 349 -0.32 8.41 11.96
CA ALA A 349 -0.05 8.88 13.31
C ALA A 349 -1.19 9.76 13.81
N GLY A 350 -1.70 9.46 15.00
CA GLY A 350 -2.66 10.29 15.72
C GLY A 350 -1.98 11.46 16.43
N PRO A 351 -2.74 12.53 16.74
CA PRO A 351 -2.20 13.69 17.46
C PRO A 351 -1.82 13.38 18.91
N ASP A 352 -2.32 12.28 19.45
CA ASP A 352 -2.07 11.79 20.81
C ASP A 352 -0.85 10.86 20.90
N GLY A 353 -0.05 10.75 19.83
CA GLY A 353 1.08 9.85 19.76
C GLY A 353 0.74 8.41 19.38
N SER A 354 -0.54 8.09 19.27
CA SER A 354 -0.97 6.76 18.81
C SER A 354 -0.60 6.52 17.37
N ILE A 355 -0.28 5.28 17.04
CA ILE A 355 -0.04 4.80 15.68
C ILE A 355 -1.20 3.90 15.27
N TYR A 356 -1.64 4.06 14.03
CA TYR A 356 -2.67 3.24 13.43
C TYR A 356 -2.10 2.54 12.21
N VAL A 357 -2.46 1.27 12.04
CA VAL A 357 -1.96 0.41 10.97
C VAL A 357 -3.13 -0.38 10.37
N SER A 358 -3.18 -0.46 9.04
CA SER A 358 -4.04 -1.43 8.36
C SER A 358 -3.42 -2.81 8.51
N ASN A 359 -4.09 -3.69 9.23
CA ASN A 359 -3.67 -5.08 9.50
C ASN A 359 -4.53 -6.05 8.69
N CYS A 360 -4.01 -7.25 8.40
CA CYS A 360 -4.70 -8.20 7.52
C CYS A 360 -5.08 -7.52 6.18
N SER A 361 -4.16 -6.77 5.61
CA SER A 361 -4.47 -5.80 4.54
C SER A 361 -4.82 -6.45 3.19
N ILE A 362 -4.63 -7.75 3.05
CA ILE A 362 -5.05 -8.52 1.87
C ILE A 362 -6.25 -9.44 2.14
N ALA A 363 -6.86 -9.33 3.31
CA ALA A 363 -8.01 -10.15 3.69
C ALA A 363 -9.34 -9.47 3.29
N PRO A 364 -10.31 -10.23 2.72
CA PRO A 364 -11.69 -9.77 2.61
C PRO A 364 -12.33 -9.67 4.00
N ALA A 365 -13.46 -8.98 4.12
CA ALA A 365 -14.20 -8.83 5.37
C ALA A 365 -14.63 -10.17 6.02
N THR A 366 -14.72 -11.23 5.22
CA THR A 366 -15.04 -12.59 5.66
C THR A 366 -13.86 -13.35 6.28
N GLY A 367 -12.67 -12.75 6.24
CA GLY A 367 -11.42 -13.35 6.74
C GLY A 367 -10.76 -14.33 5.78
N MET A 368 -9.63 -14.88 6.23
CA MET A 368 -8.80 -15.85 5.50
C MET A 368 -8.72 -17.20 6.25
N GLY A 369 -9.69 -17.48 7.11
CA GLY A 369 -9.76 -18.69 7.93
C GLY A 369 -9.56 -18.40 9.43
N PRO A 370 -9.79 -19.41 10.27
CA PRO A 370 -9.87 -19.22 11.73
C PRO A 370 -8.53 -18.87 12.39
N GLN A 371 -7.42 -19.17 11.74
CA GLN A 371 -6.06 -18.93 12.28
C GLN A 371 -5.43 -17.67 11.72
N LEU A 372 -5.85 -17.22 10.54
CA LEU A 372 -5.29 -16.07 9.87
C LEU A 372 -6.39 -15.07 9.54
N CYS A 373 -6.34 -13.90 10.18
CA CYS A 373 -7.29 -12.83 9.95
C CYS A 373 -8.78 -13.26 10.04
N PRO A 374 -9.23 -13.87 11.14
CA PRO A 374 -10.57 -14.48 11.23
C PRO A 374 -11.71 -13.47 11.05
N THR A 375 -11.49 -12.21 11.42
CA THR A 375 -12.45 -11.11 11.27
C THR A 375 -12.16 -10.23 10.04
N GLY A 376 -11.41 -10.75 9.07
CA GLY A 376 -11.05 -10.02 7.86
C GLY A 376 -10.02 -8.93 8.10
N GLY A 377 -10.00 -7.96 7.18
CA GLY A 377 -9.12 -6.80 7.30
C GLY A 377 -9.44 -5.97 8.53
N GLN A 378 -8.43 -5.33 9.10
CA GLN A 378 -8.54 -4.57 10.34
C GLN A 378 -7.81 -3.22 10.24
N VAL A 379 -8.21 -2.27 11.07
CA VAL A 379 -7.36 -1.16 11.50
C VAL A 379 -7.07 -1.33 12.98
N VAL A 380 -5.80 -1.33 13.33
CA VAL A 380 -5.33 -1.50 14.70
C VAL A 380 -4.60 -0.26 15.18
N ARG A 381 -4.64 -0.05 16.50
CA ARG A 381 -3.88 0.98 17.21
C ARG A 381 -2.77 0.30 18.00
N LEU A 382 -1.56 0.85 17.88
CA LEU A 382 -0.35 0.48 18.62
C LEU A 382 0.07 1.65 19.51
N GLY A 383 0.50 1.40 20.74
CA GLY A 383 0.96 2.43 21.67
C GLY A 383 0.04 2.72 22.84
#